data_5b00fb7f17662bf4f7665e79281475cc
#
_entry.id   5b00fb7f17662bf4f7665e79281475cc
#
_cell.length_a   1.000
_cell.length_b   1.000
_cell.length_c   1.000
_cell.angle_alpha   90.00
_cell.angle_beta   90.00
_cell.angle_gamma   90.00
#
_symmetry.space_group_name_H-M   'P 1'
#
loop_
_entity.id
_entity.type
_entity.pdbx_description
1 polymer ?
#
loop_
_entity_poly.entity_id
_entity_poly.type
_entity_poly.pdbx_seq_one_letter_code
_entity_poly.pdbx_strand_id
1 'polypeptide(L)'
;MMAQYFALKAEAPDCLLFYRMGDFFELFFDDAKVAAAVLDIALTARGEHLGAPIPMCGVPVHAMEAYLARLIKAGHRIAIAEQTESPAAAKARGSKSIVSRGIVRVVTAGTLTEETLLEARAANWLVAVAPVGEAIGIAAADISTGRFEISETTPAGLDAELARLAAAEIVIPEDFSIAGHARPRSDFDSVAGEARLKRLFGVATLDGYGGLSRAQMAASGGLIAYLEHAGKGTLPFLCAPVKRAATDHML
;
A
#
# COMPACT_ATOMS: atom_id res chain seq x y z
N MET A 1 2.75 4.50 26.38
CA MET A 1 2.62 3.48 25.31
C MET A 1 1.32 3.70 24.53
N MET A 2 0.14 3.64 25.14
CA MET A 2 -1.14 3.77 24.41
C MET A 2 -1.30 5.09 23.65
N ALA A 3 -0.86 6.23 24.16
CA ALA A 3 -0.89 7.49 23.42
C ALA A 3 -0.10 7.42 22.09
N GLN A 4 1.07 6.76 22.08
CA GLN A 4 1.85 6.54 20.85
C GLN A 4 1.14 5.56 19.91
N TYR A 5 0.53 4.49 20.44
CA TYR A 5 -0.27 3.55 19.65
C TYR A 5 -1.44 4.26 18.94
N PHE A 6 -2.23 5.07 19.66
CA PHE A 6 -3.36 5.78 19.09
C PHE A 6 -2.93 6.82 18.04
N ALA A 7 -1.80 7.51 18.26
CA ALA A 7 -1.25 8.42 17.27
C ALA A 7 -0.92 7.70 15.95
N LEU A 8 -0.22 6.56 16.03
CA LEU A 8 0.10 5.76 14.84
C LEU A 8 -1.15 5.13 14.20
N LYS A 9 -2.13 4.69 15.01
CA LYS A 9 -3.38 4.17 14.47
C LYS A 9 -4.18 5.25 13.72
N ALA A 10 -4.14 6.49 14.18
CA ALA A 10 -4.77 7.61 13.49
C ALA A 10 -4.11 7.97 12.15
N GLU A 11 -2.81 7.64 11.96
CA GLU A 11 -2.11 7.80 10.67
C GLU A 11 -2.53 6.74 9.63
N ALA A 12 -3.04 5.58 10.07
CA ALA A 12 -3.45 4.46 9.22
C ALA A 12 -4.73 3.80 9.78
N PRO A 13 -5.86 4.51 9.79
CA PRO A 13 -7.08 4.07 10.47
C PRO A 13 -7.69 2.81 9.85
N ASP A 14 -7.53 2.62 8.55
CA ASP A 14 -8.00 1.49 7.75
C ASP A 14 -7.07 0.27 7.74
N CYS A 15 -5.93 0.33 8.43
CA CYS A 15 -4.95 -0.74 8.51
C CYS A 15 -4.99 -1.44 9.86
N LEU A 16 -4.73 -2.74 9.90
CA LEU A 16 -4.33 -3.43 11.14
C LEU A 16 -2.92 -2.97 11.52
N LEU A 17 -2.75 -2.45 12.73
CA LEU A 17 -1.46 -1.89 13.17
C LEU A 17 -0.58 -2.97 13.83
N PHE A 18 0.46 -3.41 13.14
CA PHE A 18 1.52 -4.23 13.69
C PHE A 18 2.49 -3.33 14.48
N TYR A 19 2.37 -3.34 15.79
CA TYR A 19 3.11 -2.46 16.69
C TYR A 19 4.30 -3.21 17.32
N ARG A 20 5.52 -2.87 16.94
CA ARG A 20 6.73 -3.56 17.40
C ARG A 20 6.94 -3.46 18.91
N MET A 21 7.00 -4.61 19.57
CA MET A 21 7.26 -4.75 21.02
C MET A 21 8.29 -5.86 21.27
N GLY A 22 9.58 -5.49 21.31
CA GLY A 22 10.67 -6.47 21.41
C GLY A 22 10.69 -7.42 20.21
N ASP A 23 10.56 -8.72 20.46
CA ASP A 23 10.59 -9.77 19.42
C ASP A 23 9.21 -10.10 18.85
N PHE A 24 8.20 -9.27 19.16
CA PHE A 24 6.82 -9.42 18.67
C PHE A 24 6.33 -8.16 17.98
N PHE A 25 5.39 -8.35 17.05
CA PHE A 25 4.42 -7.34 16.66
C PHE A 25 3.14 -7.59 17.44
N GLU A 26 2.74 -6.65 18.26
CA GLU A 26 1.51 -6.72 19.04
C GLU A 26 0.42 -5.90 18.35
N LEU A 27 -0.81 -6.43 18.36
CA LEU A 27 -2.01 -5.75 17.93
C LEU A 27 -2.92 -5.56 19.13
N PHE A 28 -3.67 -4.45 19.16
CA PHE A 28 -4.50 -4.08 20.28
C PHE A 28 -5.93 -3.75 19.84
N PHE A 29 -6.86 -3.77 20.79
CA PHE A 29 -8.26 -3.40 20.59
C PHE A 29 -8.94 -4.22 19.49
N ASP A 30 -9.64 -3.56 18.57
CA ASP A 30 -10.36 -4.24 17.49
C ASP A 30 -9.42 -4.87 16.46
N ASP A 31 -8.22 -4.28 16.23
CA ASP A 31 -7.20 -4.90 15.38
C ASP A 31 -6.78 -6.27 15.93
N ALA A 32 -6.65 -6.40 17.25
CA ALA A 32 -6.32 -7.68 17.88
C ALA A 32 -7.43 -8.72 17.71
N LYS A 33 -8.69 -8.32 17.85
CA LYS A 33 -9.84 -9.23 17.66
C LYS A 33 -9.91 -9.75 16.23
N VAL A 34 -9.76 -8.86 15.25
CA VAL A 34 -9.76 -9.20 13.82
C VAL A 34 -8.58 -10.11 13.49
N ALA A 35 -7.38 -9.72 13.88
CA ALA A 35 -6.18 -10.51 13.59
C ALA A 35 -6.21 -11.88 14.27
N ALA A 36 -6.62 -11.96 15.53
CA ALA A 36 -6.72 -13.23 16.24
C ALA A 36 -7.69 -14.20 15.56
N ALA A 37 -8.84 -13.71 15.09
CA ALA A 37 -9.82 -14.51 14.37
C ALA A 37 -9.30 -15.03 13.02
N VAL A 38 -8.66 -14.16 12.21
CA VAL A 38 -8.13 -14.54 10.88
C VAL A 38 -6.92 -15.46 11.00
N LEU A 39 -6.06 -15.21 11.98
CA LEU A 39 -4.80 -15.93 12.15
C LEU A 39 -4.95 -17.20 13.00
N ASP A 40 -6.11 -17.41 13.64
CA ASP A 40 -6.34 -18.49 14.60
C ASP A 40 -5.25 -18.53 15.69
N ILE A 41 -5.03 -17.38 16.33
CA ILE A 41 -4.07 -17.20 17.42
C ILE A 41 -4.79 -16.71 18.68
N ALA A 42 -4.15 -16.90 19.84
CA ALA A 42 -4.74 -16.53 21.13
C ALA A 42 -4.99 -15.02 21.21
N LEU A 43 -6.24 -14.66 21.54
CA LEU A 43 -6.61 -13.32 21.98
C LEU A 43 -6.45 -13.26 23.50
N THR A 44 -5.57 -12.37 23.96
CA THR A 44 -5.27 -12.16 25.39
C THR A 44 -5.63 -10.73 25.80
N ALA A 45 -5.24 -10.32 26.99
CA ALA A 45 -5.38 -8.95 27.45
C ALA A 45 -4.08 -8.44 28.06
N ARG A 46 -3.78 -7.16 27.86
CA ARG A 46 -2.59 -6.50 28.39
C ARG A 46 -2.90 -5.13 28.98
N GLY A 47 -2.96 -5.05 30.29
CA GLY A 47 -3.29 -3.82 31.00
C GLY A 47 -4.76 -3.42 30.82
N GLU A 48 -5.06 -2.18 31.20
CA GLU A 48 -6.42 -1.63 31.16
C GLU A 48 -6.44 -0.27 30.48
N HIS A 49 -7.52 0.03 29.82
CA HIS A 49 -7.82 1.33 29.25
C HIS A 49 -9.29 1.67 29.56
N LEU A 50 -9.51 2.85 30.17
CA LEU A 50 -10.85 3.29 30.62
C LEU A 50 -11.59 2.26 31.47
N GLY A 51 -10.85 1.53 32.34
CA GLY A 51 -11.43 0.53 33.25
C GLY A 51 -11.78 -0.82 32.61
N ALA A 52 -11.39 -1.06 31.35
CA ALA A 52 -11.57 -2.33 30.67
C ALA A 52 -10.23 -2.94 30.24
N PRO A 53 -10.09 -4.29 30.28
CA PRO A 53 -8.91 -4.97 29.77
C PRO A 53 -8.69 -4.64 28.27
N ILE A 54 -7.43 -4.39 27.88
CA ILE A 54 -7.08 -4.12 26.49
C ILE A 54 -6.91 -5.46 25.77
N PRO A 55 -7.80 -5.81 24.80
CA PRO A 55 -7.60 -6.99 23.96
C PRO A 55 -6.27 -6.90 23.23
N MET A 56 -5.51 -7.98 23.19
CA MET A 56 -4.20 -8.04 22.55
C MET A 56 -3.94 -9.42 21.94
N CYS A 57 -3.33 -9.46 20.78
CA CYS A 57 -2.65 -10.62 20.23
C CYS A 57 -1.27 -10.23 19.73
N GLY A 58 -0.40 -11.20 19.48
CA GLY A 58 0.96 -10.94 19.03
C GLY A 58 1.47 -12.00 18.07
N VAL A 59 2.30 -11.58 17.13
CA VAL A 59 2.99 -12.44 16.19
C VAL A 59 4.50 -12.25 16.32
N PRO A 60 5.29 -13.34 16.33
CA PRO A 60 6.74 -13.25 16.39
C PRO A 60 7.30 -12.55 15.15
N VAL A 61 8.30 -11.69 15.33
CA VAL A 61 8.90 -10.93 14.22
C VAL A 61 9.47 -11.84 13.15
N HIS A 62 10.14 -12.93 13.53
CA HIS A 62 10.73 -13.87 12.58
C HIS A 62 9.70 -14.65 11.73
N ALA A 63 8.44 -14.67 12.16
CA ALA A 63 7.34 -15.33 11.45
C ALA A 63 6.37 -14.32 10.79
N MET A 64 6.66 -13.03 10.84
CA MET A 64 5.78 -11.94 10.41
C MET A 64 5.24 -12.17 8.98
N GLU A 65 6.09 -12.56 8.04
CA GLU A 65 5.70 -12.74 6.63
C GLU A 65 4.53 -13.73 6.47
N ALA A 66 4.59 -14.88 7.14
CA ALA A 66 3.52 -15.89 7.05
C ALA A 66 2.18 -15.36 7.59
N TYR A 67 2.21 -14.53 8.62
CA TYR A 67 1.01 -13.91 9.18
C TYR A 67 0.49 -12.77 8.30
N LEU A 68 1.39 -11.96 7.72
CA LEU A 68 1.03 -10.95 6.72
C LEU A 68 0.29 -11.58 5.54
N ALA A 69 0.81 -12.68 4.98
CA ALA A 69 0.17 -13.41 3.88
C ALA A 69 -1.29 -13.74 4.17
N ARG A 70 -1.56 -14.29 5.36
CA ARG A 70 -2.91 -14.70 5.76
C ARG A 70 -3.85 -13.51 5.90
N LEU A 71 -3.39 -12.42 6.51
CA LEU A 71 -4.17 -11.20 6.67
C LEU A 71 -4.45 -10.50 5.34
N ILE A 72 -3.45 -10.40 4.47
CA ILE A 72 -3.60 -9.83 3.12
C ILE A 72 -4.58 -10.67 2.29
N LYS A 73 -4.46 -12.00 2.32
CA LYS A 73 -5.39 -12.91 1.64
C LYS A 73 -6.83 -12.79 2.17
N ALA A 74 -7.00 -12.43 3.43
CA ALA A 74 -8.29 -12.13 4.04
C ALA A 74 -8.80 -10.70 3.72
N GLY A 75 -8.09 -9.93 2.90
CA GLY A 75 -8.48 -8.60 2.44
C GLY A 75 -8.08 -7.45 3.38
N HIS A 76 -7.22 -7.71 4.36
CA HIS A 76 -6.77 -6.66 5.29
C HIS A 76 -5.53 -5.94 4.77
N ARG A 77 -5.39 -4.69 5.18
CA ARG A 77 -4.20 -3.84 4.99
C ARG A 77 -3.46 -3.76 6.30
N ILE A 78 -2.14 -3.74 6.28
CA ILE A 78 -1.33 -3.77 7.49
C ILE A 78 -0.36 -2.58 7.52
N ALA A 79 -0.40 -1.79 8.59
CA ALA A 79 0.61 -0.79 8.87
C ALA A 79 1.66 -1.38 9.81
N ILE A 80 2.92 -1.35 9.41
CA ILE A 80 4.05 -1.86 10.20
C ILE A 80 4.69 -0.70 10.93
N ALA A 81 4.60 -0.70 12.25
CA ALA A 81 5.24 0.28 13.13
C ALA A 81 6.48 -0.34 13.80
N GLU A 82 7.64 0.17 13.41
CA GLU A 82 8.93 -0.23 13.94
C GLU A 82 9.50 0.77 14.96
N GLN A 83 10.44 0.32 15.76
CA GLN A 83 11.21 1.18 16.65
C GLN A 83 12.12 2.09 15.82
N THR A 84 11.96 3.41 16.00
CA THR A 84 12.77 4.42 15.28
C THR A 84 14.00 4.85 16.06
N GLU A 85 14.17 4.32 17.27
CA GLU A 85 15.35 4.52 18.11
C GLU A 85 15.69 3.23 18.89
N SER A 86 16.91 3.14 19.37
CA SER A 86 17.30 2.03 20.23
C SER A 86 16.73 2.17 21.65
N PRO A 87 16.50 1.06 22.37
CA PRO A 87 16.13 1.10 23.79
C PRO A 87 17.13 1.86 24.67
N ALA A 88 18.41 1.83 24.30
CA ALA A 88 19.47 2.58 24.99
C ALA A 88 19.29 4.10 24.82
N ALA A 89 18.99 4.56 23.62
CA ALA A 89 18.71 5.98 23.35
C ALA A 89 17.45 6.47 24.09
N ALA A 90 16.40 5.68 24.12
CA ALA A 90 15.21 5.98 24.91
C ALA A 90 15.51 6.10 26.40
N LYS A 91 16.30 5.14 26.95
CA LYS A 91 16.69 5.15 28.35
C LYS A 91 17.55 6.34 28.72
N ALA A 92 18.40 6.85 27.81
CA ALA A 92 19.22 8.05 28.01
C ALA A 92 18.37 9.32 28.19
N ARG A 93 17.16 9.37 27.64
CA ARG A 93 16.20 10.49 27.85
C ARG A 93 15.50 10.43 29.20
N GLY A 94 15.56 9.29 29.89
CA GLY A 94 14.97 9.10 31.22
C GLY A 94 14.53 7.67 31.44
N SER A 95 14.58 7.19 32.67
CA SER A 95 14.28 5.80 33.03
C SER A 95 12.86 5.33 32.70
N LYS A 96 11.91 6.28 32.53
CA LYS A 96 10.51 6.02 32.15
C LYS A 96 10.21 6.31 30.68
N SER A 97 11.21 6.67 29.87
CA SER A 97 11.02 6.97 28.46
C SER A 97 10.59 5.74 27.68
N ILE A 98 9.61 5.93 26.81
CA ILE A 98 9.13 4.89 25.91
C ILE A 98 9.92 4.97 24.61
N VAL A 99 10.35 3.83 24.07
CA VAL A 99 11.02 3.75 22.77
C VAL A 99 10.07 4.31 21.68
N SER A 100 10.57 5.25 20.90
CA SER A 100 9.82 5.86 19.81
C SER A 100 9.58 4.85 18.69
N ARG A 101 8.39 4.94 18.08
CA ARG A 101 7.99 4.10 16.94
C ARG A 101 7.36 4.98 15.87
N GLY A 102 7.50 4.53 14.63
CA GLY A 102 6.87 5.15 13.47
C GLY A 102 6.39 4.07 12.50
N ILE A 103 5.36 4.38 11.71
CA ILE A 103 4.96 3.52 10.61
C ILE A 103 6.04 3.62 9.54
N VAL A 104 6.66 2.49 9.23
CA VAL A 104 7.74 2.41 8.22
C VAL A 104 7.23 1.92 6.88
N ARG A 105 6.11 1.18 6.86
CA ARG A 105 5.53 0.62 5.64
C ARG A 105 4.04 0.29 5.85
N VAL A 106 3.26 0.43 4.78
CA VAL A 106 1.91 -0.13 4.67
C VAL A 106 1.96 -1.28 3.65
N VAL A 107 1.55 -2.46 4.06
CA VAL A 107 1.50 -3.67 3.22
C VAL A 107 0.05 -3.93 2.81
N THR A 108 -0.15 -4.11 1.51
CA THR A 108 -1.46 -4.37 0.89
C THR A 108 -1.30 -5.44 -0.18
N ALA A 109 -2.40 -5.92 -0.76
CA ALA A 109 -2.35 -6.93 -1.81
C ALA A 109 -1.47 -6.51 -3.01
N GLY A 110 -1.54 -5.23 -3.41
CA GLY A 110 -0.78 -4.68 -4.53
C GLY A 110 0.65 -4.24 -4.18
N THR A 111 1.01 -4.15 -2.88
CA THR A 111 2.34 -3.70 -2.44
C THR A 111 3.18 -4.83 -1.80
N LEU A 112 2.82 -6.08 -2.03
CA LEU A 112 3.61 -7.24 -1.63
C LEU A 112 4.90 -7.33 -2.46
N THR A 113 6.03 -7.54 -1.77
CA THR A 113 7.35 -7.77 -2.39
C THR A 113 7.96 -9.10 -1.96
N GLU A 114 7.40 -9.74 -0.96
CA GLU A 114 7.88 -11.00 -0.39
C GLU A 114 7.60 -12.14 -1.38
N GLU A 115 8.65 -12.75 -1.94
CA GLU A 115 8.54 -13.86 -2.91
C GLU A 115 7.71 -15.04 -2.40
N THR A 116 7.77 -15.30 -1.09
CA THR A 116 7.01 -16.38 -0.44
C THR A 116 5.50 -16.15 -0.46
N LEU A 117 5.05 -14.91 -0.72
CA LEU A 117 3.64 -14.50 -0.71
C LEU A 117 3.06 -14.33 -2.11
N LEU A 118 3.92 -14.32 -3.13
CA LEU A 118 3.54 -14.13 -4.53
C LEU A 118 3.35 -15.47 -5.22
N GLU A 119 2.36 -15.55 -6.11
CA GLU A 119 2.22 -16.69 -6.99
C GLU A 119 3.36 -16.71 -8.01
N ALA A 120 4.13 -17.78 -8.07
CA ALA A 120 5.41 -17.88 -8.80
C ALA A 120 5.31 -17.61 -10.32
N ARG A 121 4.14 -17.45 -10.90
CA ARG A 121 3.91 -17.27 -12.35
C ARG A 121 2.93 -16.17 -12.74
N ALA A 122 2.31 -15.48 -11.77
CA ALA A 122 1.38 -14.40 -12.03
C ALA A 122 2.01 -13.07 -11.62
N ALA A 123 1.80 -12.01 -12.42
CA ALA A 123 2.17 -10.66 -12.03
C ALA A 123 1.24 -10.17 -10.92
N ASN A 124 1.79 -9.54 -9.90
CA ASN A 124 1.03 -8.96 -8.79
C ASN A 124 0.72 -7.49 -9.07
N TRP A 125 -0.28 -7.25 -9.92
CA TRP A 125 -0.57 -5.91 -10.39
C TRP A 125 -1.26 -5.03 -9.34
N LEU A 126 -0.60 -3.93 -8.96
CA LEU A 126 -1.21 -2.73 -8.41
C LEU A 126 -1.65 -1.85 -9.56
N VAL A 127 -2.93 -1.52 -9.64
CA VAL A 127 -3.51 -0.76 -10.75
C VAL A 127 -4.10 0.54 -10.25
N ALA A 128 -3.73 1.67 -10.88
CA ALA A 128 -4.39 2.96 -10.67
C ALA A 128 -5.24 3.31 -11.90
N VAL A 129 -6.46 3.76 -11.65
CA VAL A 129 -7.45 4.13 -12.68
C VAL A 129 -7.81 5.61 -12.53
N ALA A 130 -7.72 6.38 -13.60
CA ALA A 130 -8.00 7.82 -13.59
C ALA A 130 -8.93 8.24 -14.74
N PRO A 131 -10.18 8.62 -14.45
CA PRO A 131 -11.06 9.21 -15.46
C PRO A 131 -10.65 10.66 -15.75
N VAL A 132 -10.48 11.00 -17.04
CA VAL A 132 -10.19 12.36 -17.52
C VAL A 132 -11.01 12.63 -18.78
N GLY A 133 -12.10 13.36 -18.66
CA GLY A 133 -13.08 13.52 -19.74
C GLY A 133 -13.74 12.18 -20.10
N GLU A 134 -13.70 11.79 -21.37
CA GLU A 134 -14.23 10.51 -21.85
C GLU A 134 -13.21 9.37 -21.84
N ALA A 135 -11.96 9.68 -21.53
CA ALA A 135 -10.88 8.71 -21.46
C ALA A 135 -10.63 8.23 -20.03
N ILE A 136 -10.23 6.97 -19.89
CA ILE A 136 -9.80 6.39 -18.63
C ILE A 136 -8.34 5.96 -18.78
N GLY A 137 -7.45 6.63 -18.06
CA GLY A 137 -6.06 6.22 -17.92
C GLY A 137 -5.91 5.07 -16.94
N ILE A 138 -5.02 4.16 -17.27
CA ILE A 138 -4.67 3.00 -16.42
C ILE A 138 -3.16 2.94 -16.30
N ALA A 139 -2.68 2.85 -15.07
CA ALA A 139 -1.29 2.62 -14.75
C ALA A 139 -1.19 1.35 -13.89
N ALA A 140 -0.41 0.38 -14.30
CA ALA A 140 -0.26 -0.91 -13.61
C ALA A 140 1.21 -1.17 -13.28
N ALA A 141 1.53 -1.44 -12.03
CA ALA A 141 2.86 -1.81 -11.59
C ALA A 141 2.86 -3.15 -10.84
N ASP A 142 3.82 -3.99 -11.18
CA ASP A 142 4.21 -5.13 -10.38
C ASP A 142 5.51 -4.78 -9.69
N ILE A 143 5.43 -4.41 -8.42
CA ILE A 143 6.58 -3.89 -7.66
C ILE A 143 7.60 -4.99 -7.30
N SER A 144 7.22 -6.26 -7.38
CA SER A 144 8.13 -7.38 -7.13
C SER A 144 9.12 -7.57 -8.27
N THR A 145 8.70 -7.27 -9.51
CA THR A 145 9.51 -7.40 -10.73
C THR A 145 9.97 -6.05 -11.29
N GLY A 146 9.39 -4.96 -10.80
CA GLY A 146 9.60 -3.61 -11.32
C GLY A 146 8.85 -3.32 -12.63
N ARG A 147 7.98 -4.23 -13.12
CA ARG A 147 7.20 -3.99 -14.35
C ARG A 147 6.26 -2.83 -14.17
N PHE A 148 6.19 -1.97 -15.18
CA PHE A 148 5.30 -0.82 -15.21
C PHE A 148 4.66 -0.67 -16.59
N GLU A 149 3.33 -0.74 -16.65
CA GLU A 149 2.53 -0.61 -17.87
C GLU A 149 1.58 0.58 -17.77
N ILE A 150 1.41 1.29 -18.87
CA ILE A 150 0.48 2.42 -18.97
C ILE A 150 -0.41 2.19 -20.20
N SER A 151 -1.72 2.25 -20.00
CA SER A 151 -2.71 2.15 -21.07
C SER A 151 -3.80 3.20 -20.93
N GLU A 152 -4.66 3.27 -21.93
CA GLU A 152 -5.85 4.13 -21.92
C GLU A 152 -7.00 3.34 -22.52
N THR A 153 -8.20 3.52 -21.96
CA THR A 153 -9.42 2.89 -22.42
C THR A 153 -10.59 3.86 -22.34
N THR A 154 -11.76 3.40 -22.74
CA THR A 154 -13.05 4.10 -22.56
C THR A 154 -13.79 3.52 -21.35
N PRO A 155 -14.84 4.18 -20.84
CA PRO A 155 -15.70 3.61 -19.81
C PRO A 155 -16.22 2.20 -20.16
N ALA A 156 -16.58 1.98 -21.43
CA ALA A 156 -17.07 0.68 -21.89
C ALA A 156 -15.99 -0.43 -21.94
N GLY A 157 -14.72 -0.05 -22.10
CA GLY A 157 -13.59 -0.99 -22.15
C GLY A 157 -12.93 -1.25 -20.80
N LEU A 158 -13.31 -0.52 -19.73
CA LEU A 158 -12.63 -0.58 -18.44
C LEU A 158 -12.67 -1.97 -17.82
N ASP A 159 -13.84 -2.61 -17.78
CA ASP A 159 -13.98 -3.94 -17.16
C ASP A 159 -13.12 -5.00 -17.86
N ALA A 160 -13.04 -4.93 -19.19
CA ALA A 160 -12.20 -5.85 -19.96
C ALA A 160 -10.70 -5.66 -19.63
N GLU A 161 -10.26 -4.40 -19.50
CA GLU A 161 -8.87 -4.09 -19.18
C GLU A 161 -8.50 -4.48 -17.74
N LEU A 162 -9.40 -4.24 -16.78
CA LEU A 162 -9.19 -4.69 -15.40
C LEU A 162 -9.18 -6.23 -15.30
N ALA A 163 -10.04 -6.91 -16.05
CA ALA A 163 -10.04 -8.37 -16.11
C ALA A 163 -8.73 -8.92 -16.71
N ARG A 164 -8.21 -8.28 -17.77
CA ARG A 164 -6.92 -8.64 -18.37
C ARG A 164 -5.76 -8.54 -17.37
N LEU A 165 -5.74 -7.49 -16.58
CA LEU A 165 -4.70 -7.26 -15.57
C LEU A 165 -4.84 -8.19 -14.37
N ALA A 166 -6.05 -8.69 -14.08
CA ALA A 166 -6.33 -9.46 -12.87
C ALA A 166 -5.72 -8.79 -11.62
N ALA A 167 -6.03 -7.50 -11.44
CA ALA A 167 -5.40 -6.65 -10.45
C ALA A 167 -5.53 -7.22 -9.04
N ALA A 168 -4.42 -7.31 -8.31
CA ALA A 168 -4.42 -7.65 -6.89
C ALA A 168 -4.98 -6.51 -6.04
N GLU A 169 -4.79 -5.28 -6.49
CA GLU A 169 -5.34 -4.07 -5.86
C GLU A 169 -5.59 -3.00 -6.90
N ILE A 170 -6.72 -2.28 -6.75
CA ILE A 170 -7.10 -1.15 -7.60
C ILE A 170 -7.16 0.11 -6.76
N VAL A 171 -6.53 1.18 -7.23
CA VAL A 171 -6.52 2.50 -6.60
C VAL A 171 -7.26 3.48 -7.51
N ILE A 172 -8.18 4.25 -6.93
CA ILE A 172 -9.07 5.14 -7.65
C ILE A 172 -9.14 6.51 -6.99
N PRO A 173 -9.50 7.58 -7.72
CA PRO A 173 -9.88 8.84 -7.09
C PRO A 173 -11.17 8.67 -6.27
N GLU A 174 -11.30 9.39 -5.17
CA GLU A 174 -12.44 9.33 -4.23
C GLU A 174 -13.80 9.66 -4.84
N ASP A 175 -13.80 10.37 -5.98
CA ASP A 175 -15.00 10.75 -6.74
C ASP A 175 -15.32 9.80 -7.89
N PHE A 176 -14.62 8.67 -8.02
CA PHE A 176 -14.86 7.67 -9.06
C PHE A 176 -15.47 6.39 -8.48
N SER A 177 -16.60 5.94 -9.06
CA SER A 177 -17.43 4.88 -8.47
C SER A 177 -17.19 3.51 -9.11
N ILE A 178 -16.06 2.89 -8.79
CA ILE A 178 -15.80 1.46 -9.04
C ILE A 178 -15.24 0.81 -7.78
N ALA A 179 -15.15 -0.51 -7.76
CA ALA A 179 -14.48 -1.22 -6.66
C ALA A 179 -12.99 -0.88 -6.65
N GLY A 180 -12.48 -0.37 -5.53
CA GLY A 180 -11.07 -0.01 -5.39
C GLY A 180 -10.80 0.78 -4.11
N HIS A 181 -9.53 1.02 -3.85
CA HIS A 181 -9.10 1.86 -2.74
C HIS A 181 -9.13 3.33 -3.15
N ALA A 182 -10.01 4.10 -2.52
CA ALA A 182 -10.16 5.51 -2.79
C ALA A 182 -8.99 6.34 -2.25
N ARG A 183 -8.52 7.27 -3.08
CA ARG A 183 -7.46 8.23 -2.74
C ARG A 183 -7.93 9.65 -3.08
N PRO A 184 -7.35 10.68 -2.45
CA PRO A 184 -7.66 12.06 -2.79
C PRO A 184 -7.54 12.33 -4.30
N ARG A 185 -8.51 13.06 -4.85
CA ARG A 185 -8.50 13.44 -6.27
C ARG A 185 -7.19 14.10 -6.71
N SER A 186 -6.55 14.85 -5.82
CA SER A 186 -5.26 15.51 -6.05
C SER A 186 -4.10 14.56 -6.39
N ASP A 187 -4.18 13.30 -5.97
CA ASP A 187 -3.18 12.28 -6.32
C ASP A 187 -3.21 11.99 -7.83
N PHE A 188 -4.39 12.15 -8.47
CA PHE A 188 -4.67 11.89 -9.88
C PHE A 188 -4.67 13.17 -10.75
N ASP A 189 -3.99 14.24 -10.33
CA ASP A 189 -3.76 15.40 -11.17
C ASP A 189 -2.73 15.08 -12.27
N SER A 190 -3.07 15.38 -13.53
CA SER A 190 -2.23 15.01 -14.68
C SER A 190 -0.90 15.78 -14.73
N VAL A 191 -0.87 17.03 -14.26
CA VAL A 191 0.36 17.85 -14.22
C VAL A 191 1.27 17.35 -13.09
N ALA A 192 0.70 17.07 -11.93
CA ALA A 192 1.44 16.44 -10.83
C ALA A 192 1.93 15.04 -11.23
N GLY A 193 1.13 14.28 -11.99
CA GLY A 193 1.48 12.97 -12.52
C GLY A 193 2.67 13.02 -13.47
N GLU A 194 2.70 13.98 -14.40
CA GLU A 194 3.85 14.23 -15.25
C GLU A 194 5.11 14.53 -14.43
N ALA A 195 5.00 15.41 -13.44
CA ALA A 195 6.12 15.77 -12.57
C ALA A 195 6.65 14.57 -11.76
N ARG A 196 5.74 13.72 -11.23
CA ARG A 196 6.11 12.49 -10.51
C ARG A 196 6.83 11.50 -11.42
N LEU A 197 6.35 11.27 -12.65
CA LEU A 197 7.00 10.40 -13.63
C LEU A 197 8.40 10.89 -13.98
N LYS A 198 8.55 12.20 -14.28
CA LYS A 198 9.86 12.82 -14.56
C LYS A 198 10.84 12.63 -13.41
N ARG A 199 10.38 12.82 -12.18
CA ARG A 199 11.19 12.64 -10.97
C ARG A 199 11.58 11.17 -10.78
N LEU A 200 10.63 10.24 -10.93
CA LEU A 200 10.86 8.81 -10.77
C LEU A 200 11.92 8.27 -11.73
N PHE A 201 11.87 8.68 -13.00
CA PHE A 201 12.78 8.20 -14.04
C PHE A 201 13.99 9.11 -14.27
N GLY A 202 14.09 10.25 -13.59
CA GLY A 202 15.21 11.17 -13.72
C GLY A 202 15.31 11.81 -15.12
N VAL A 203 14.16 12.08 -15.77
CA VAL A 203 14.09 12.60 -17.15
C VAL A 203 13.50 14.00 -17.21
N ALA A 204 13.94 14.81 -18.19
CA ALA A 204 13.42 16.15 -18.41
C ALA A 204 12.07 16.15 -19.15
N THR A 205 11.85 15.21 -20.08
CA THR A 205 10.61 15.04 -20.85
C THR A 205 10.15 13.59 -20.84
N LEU A 206 8.87 13.37 -21.14
CA LEU A 206 8.30 12.02 -21.27
C LEU A 206 8.15 11.56 -22.73
N ASP A 207 8.69 12.31 -23.69
CA ASP A 207 8.54 12.02 -25.13
C ASP A 207 9.09 10.64 -25.51
N GLY A 208 10.17 10.21 -24.85
CA GLY A 208 10.76 8.88 -25.03
C GLY A 208 9.85 7.71 -24.64
N TYR A 209 8.76 7.98 -23.91
CA TYR A 209 7.77 6.98 -23.51
C TYR A 209 6.51 6.96 -24.39
N GLY A 210 6.57 7.60 -25.58
CA GLY A 210 5.52 7.53 -26.59
C GLY A 210 4.39 8.53 -26.44
N GLY A 211 4.61 9.71 -25.85
CA GLY A 211 3.63 10.79 -25.73
C GLY A 211 2.41 10.38 -24.89
N LEU A 212 2.52 10.47 -23.58
CA LEU A 212 1.45 10.09 -22.65
C LEU A 212 0.28 11.09 -22.70
N SER A 213 -0.96 10.60 -22.71
CA SER A 213 -2.16 11.43 -22.58
C SER A 213 -2.33 11.97 -21.16
N ARG A 214 -3.23 12.95 -21.00
CA ARG A 214 -3.57 13.48 -19.67
C ARG A 214 -4.14 12.39 -18.75
N ALA A 215 -4.95 11.46 -19.28
CA ALA A 215 -5.51 10.36 -18.50
C ALA A 215 -4.41 9.38 -18.06
N GLN A 216 -3.48 9.06 -18.95
CA GLN A 216 -2.32 8.20 -18.63
C GLN A 216 -1.40 8.84 -17.59
N MET A 217 -1.14 10.14 -17.68
CA MET A 217 -0.36 10.88 -16.69
C MET A 217 -1.07 10.94 -15.33
N ALA A 218 -2.39 11.14 -15.32
CA ALA A 218 -3.20 11.15 -14.10
C ALA A 218 -3.18 9.80 -13.37
N ALA A 219 -3.40 8.70 -14.10
CA ALA A 219 -3.33 7.35 -13.53
C ALA A 219 -1.94 7.03 -12.98
N SER A 220 -0.89 7.35 -13.74
CA SER A 220 0.50 7.17 -13.29
C SER A 220 0.81 8.00 -12.04
N GLY A 221 0.29 9.22 -11.98
CA GLY A 221 0.39 10.10 -10.81
C GLY A 221 -0.23 9.49 -9.56
N GLY A 222 -1.44 8.94 -9.68
CA GLY A 222 -2.15 8.26 -8.61
C GLY A 222 -1.41 7.01 -8.12
N LEU A 223 -0.90 6.20 -9.05
CA LEU A 223 -0.09 5.02 -8.72
C LEU A 223 1.17 5.39 -7.92
N ILE A 224 1.93 6.37 -8.40
CA ILE A 224 3.18 6.80 -7.75
C ILE A 224 2.88 7.41 -6.38
N ALA A 225 1.86 8.26 -6.26
CA ALA A 225 1.45 8.85 -5.00
C ALA A 225 1.05 7.77 -3.97
N TYR A 226 0.34 6.74 -4.43
CA TYR A 226 -0.01 5.61 -3.58
C TYR A 226 1.22 4.83 -3.11
N LEU A 227 2.16 4.55 -3.99
CA LEU A 227 3.43 3.88 -3.64
C LEU A 227 4.27 4.71 -2.65
N GLU A 228 4.36 6.04 -2.85
CA GLU A 228 5.00 6.97 -1.91
C GLU A 228 4.34 6.91 -0.53
N HIS A 229 3.00 6.88 -0.50
CA HIS A 229 2.26 6.79 0.75
C HIS A 229 2.49 5.45 1.47
N ALA A 230 2.41 4.32 0.74
CA ALA A 230 2.61 2.98 1.29
C ALA A 230 4.07 2.76 1.76
N GLY A 231 5.04 3.27 1.02
CA GLY A 231 6.47 3.19 1.33
C GLY A 231 6.97 4.30 2.26
N LYS A 232 6.07 5.15 2.81
CA LYS A 232 6.43 6.29 3.68
C LYS A 232 7.52 7.17 3.09
N GLY A 233 7.35 7.54 1.81
CA GLY A 233 8.28 8.36 1.06
C GLY A 233 9.35 7.58 0.29
N THR A 234 9.45 6.27 0.48
CA THR A 234 10.35 5.41 -0.28
C THR A 234 9.58 4.75 -1.42
N LEU A 235 10.06 4.96 -2.67
CA LEU A 235 9.49 4.31 -3.84
C LEU A 235 10.20 3.00 -4.15
N PRO A 236 9.46 1.95 -4.56
CA PRO A 236 10.08 0.74 -5.11
C PRO A 236 10.75 1.07 -6.46
N PHE A 237 11.67 0.19 -6.86
CA PHE A 237 12.22 0.26 -8.21
C PHE A 237 11.14 -0.08 -9.24
N LEU A 238 10.97 0.79 -10.25
CA LEU A 238 10.13 0.53 -11.42
C LEU A 238 10.97 0.71 -12.69
N CYS A 239 10.77 -0.21 -13.64
CA CYS A 239 11.33 -0.09 -14.98
C CYS A 239 10.65 1.06 -15.74
N ALA A 240 11.26 1.51 -16.81
CA ALA A 240 10.65 2.45 -17.74
C ALA A 240 9.26 1.95 -18.18
N PRO A 241 8.25 2.84 -18.23
CA PRO A 241 6.88 2.42 -18.52
C PRO A 241 6.75 1.90 -19.95
N VAL A 242 6.02 0.80 -20.09
CA VAL A 242 5.60 0.26 -21.38
C VAL A 242 4.21 0.80 -21.69
N LYS A 243 4.09 1.63 -22.73
CA LYS A 243 2.79 2.10 -23.21
C LYS A 243 2.12 0.99 -24.01
N ARG A 244 0.95 0.54 -23.55
CA ARG A 244 0.10 -0.42 -24.25
C ARG A 244 -0.92 0.31 -25.12
N ALA A 245 -1.08 -0.13 -26.37
CA ALA A 245 -2.14 0.35 -27.25
C ALA A 245 -3.44 -0.42 -26.98
N ALA A 246 -4.59 0.22 -27.18
CA ALA A 246 -5.91 -0.42 -27.02
C ALA A 246 -6.13 -1.62 -27.98
N THR A 247 -5.35 -1.74 -29.04
CA THR A 247 -5.39 -2.83 -30.04
C THR A 247 -4.59 -4.06 -29.65
N ASP A 248 -3.77 -4.02 -28.58
CA ASP A 248 -2.98 -5.17 -28.13
C ASP A 248 -3.84 -6.28 -27.47
N HIS A 249 -5.17 -6.14 -27.51
CA HIS A 249 -6.14 -7.06 -26.92
C HIS A 249 -6.70 -8.11 -27.92
N MET A 250 -6.20 -8.14 -29.17
CA MET A 250 -6.73 -9.02 -30.23
C MET A 250 -5.81 -10.19 -30.61
N LEU A 251 -5.00 -10.68 -29.70
CA LEU A 251 -4.22 -11.90 -29.90
C LEU A 251 -4.44 -12.92 -28.78
#